data_16866696d3139cb5e13301ec99d1e5b7
#
_entry.id   16866696d3139cb5e13301ec99d1e5b7
#
_cell.length_a   1.000
_cell.length_b   1.000
_cell.length_c   1.000
_cell.angle_alpha   90.00
_cell.angle_beta   90.00
_cell.angle_gamma   90.00
#
_symmetry.space_group_name_H-M   'P 1'
#
loop_
_entity.id
_entity.type
_entity.pdbx_description
1 polymer ?
#
loop_
_entity_poly.entity_id
_entity_poly.type
_entity_poly.pdbx_seq_one_letter_code
_entity_poly.pdbx_strand_id
1 'polypeptide(L)'
;EINYWDYRASVLEEDERAGKPNARLNSREARRRADELHARLQRRLEQLNLEGQISALPPVVLGGLLIVPVGLLAKMSGTGQAAPVSTVDTQEAAARARAIVMDVERGLGYEPVDRVTEKVGYDIESRVPGTGRLRFIEVKGRASGSATLTVTKNEILYSLNKPEDYILAIVEFVDGDQHRVHYVRTPFQREPDFGVTSVNYDFAELLARAEEPR
;
A
#
# COMPACT_ATOMS: atom_id res chain seq x y z
N GLU A 1 4.04 1.50 -17.86
CA GLU A 1 4.95 0.49 -17.28
C GLU A 1 5.23 -0.65 -18.28
N ILE A 2 4.21 -1.29 -18.86
CA ILE A 2 4.39 -2.39 -19.84
C ILE A 2 5.35 -1.95 -20.95
N ASN A 3 5.06 -0.84 -21.64
CA ASN A 3 5.90 -0.33 -22.71
C ASN A 3 7.37 -0.06 -22.29
N TYR A 4 7.56 0.36 -21.03
CA TYR A 4 8.90 0.54 -20.48
C TYR A 4 9.65 -0.79 -20.36
N TRP A 5 9.00 -1.82 -19.81
CA TRP A 5 9.65 -3.11 -19.60
C TRP A 5 9.85 -3.87 -20.91
N ASP A 6 8.93 -3.76 -21.88
CA ASP A 6 9.09 -4.28 -23.23
C ASP A 6 10.30 -3.64 -23.93
N TYR A 7 10.38 -2.30 -23.90
CA TYR A 7 11.52 -1.58 -24.45
C TYR A 7 12.83 -1.97 -23.74
N ARG A 8 12.80 -2.03 -22.42
CA ARG A 8 13.98 -2.43 -21.62
C ARG A 8 14.45 -3.84 -21.95
N ALA A 9 13.52 -4.78 -22.10
CA ALA A 9 13.82 -6.13 -22.51
C ALA A 9 14.49 -6.18 -23.89
N SER A 10 13.95 -5.44 -24.87
CA SER A 10 14.52 -5.38 -26.23
C SER A 10 15.94 -4.82 -26.25
N VAL A 11 16.18 -3.73 -25.52
CA VAL A 11 17.54 -3.14 -25.42
C VAL A 11 18.52 -4.12 -24.78
N LEU A 12 18.12 -4.82 -23.71
CA LEU A 12 18.97 -5.80 -23.04
C LEU A 12 19.20 -7.06 -23.88
N GLU A 13 18.25 -7.46 -24.73
CA GLU A 13 18.42 -8.55 -25.71
C GLU A 13 19.48 -8.18 -26.80
N GLU A 14 19.46 -6.92 -27.24
CA GLU A 14 20.50 -6.40 -28.14
C GLU A 14 21.88 -6.41 -27.49
N ASP A 15 21.96 -5.98 -26.23
CA ASP A 15 23.20 -6.03 -25.43
C ASP A 15 23.70 -7.47 -25.22
N GLU A 16 22.80 -8.44 -25.03
CA GLU A 16 23.13 -9.88 -24.95
C GLU A 16 23.73 -10.37 -26.27
N ARG A 17 23.12 -10.01 -27.41
CA ARG A 17 23.65 -10.36 -28.74
C ARG A 17 25.03 -9.73 -29.01
N ALA A 18 25.27 -8.54 -28.43
CA ALA A 18 26.57 -7.88 -28.49
C ALA A 18 27.59 -8.43 -27.49
N GLY A 19 27.25 -9.47 -26.72
CA GLY A 19 28.17 -10.15 -25.80
C GLY A 19 28.52 -9.36 -24.54
N LYS A 20 27.71 -8.38 -24.14
CA LYS A 20 27.95 -7.59 -22.92
C LYS A 20 27.77 -8.45 -21.66
N PRO A 21 28.60 -8.27 -20.61
CA PRO A 21 28.52 -9.06 -19.39
C PRO A 21 27.18 -8.80 -18.67
N ASN A 22 26.60 -9.86 -18.12
CA ASN A 22 25.32 -9.87 -17.39
C ASN A 22 24.06 -9.49 -18.21
N ALA A 23 24.17 -9.18 -19.49
CA ALA A 23 23.03 -8.79 -20.33
C ALA A 23 21.98 -9.90 -20.38
N ARG A 24 22.39 -11.18 -20.50
CA ARG A 24 21.50 -12.34 -20.57
C ARG A 24 20.61 -12.50 -19.32
N LEU A 25 21.12 -12.26 -18.12
CA LEU A 25 20.34 -12.34 -16.89
C LEU A 25 19.34 -11.19 -16.82
N ASN A 26 19.79 -10.01 -17.19
CA ASN A 26 18.98 -8.81 -17.14
C ASN A 26 17.89 -8.77 -18.21
N SER A 27 18.16 -9.29 -19.43
CA SER A 27 17.17 -9.37 -20.51
C SER A 27 16.02 -10.32 -20.13
N ARG A 28 16.35 -11.49 -19.58
CA ARG A 28 15.34 -12.44 -19.09
C ARG A 28 14.46 -11.87 -17.98
N GLU A 29 15.08 -11.18 -17.03
CA GLU A 29 14.34 -10.58 -15.93
C GLU A 29 13.42 -9.45 -16.43
N ALA A 30 13.88 -8.59 -17.33
CA ALA A 30 13.08 -7.55 -17.94
C ALA A 30 11.90 -8.13 -18.74
N ARG A 31 12.14 -9.21 -19.51
CA ARG A 31 11.10 -9.92 -20.26
C ARG A 31 10.07 -10.54 -19.33
N ARG A 32 10.51 -11.27 -18.29
CA ARG A 32 9.62 -11.83 -17.28
C ARG A 32 8.72 -10.77 -16.68
N ARG A 33 9.27 -9.60 -16.38
CA ARG A 33 8.51 -8.48 -15.81
C ARG A 33 7.47 -7.91 -16.78
N ALA A 34 7.82 -7.75 -18.04
CA ALA A 34 6.87 -7.34 -19.08
C ALA A 34 5.73 -8.34 -19.22
N ASP A 35 6.04 -9.65 -19.28
CA ASP A 35 5.05 -10.71 -19.41
C ASP A 35 4.10 -10.79 -18.22
N GLU A 36 4.61 -10.62 -16.98
CA GLU A 36 3.80 -10.56 -15.77
C GLU A 36 2.80 -9.40 -15.80
N LEU A 37 3.24 -8.21 -16.23
CA LEU A 37 2.39 -7.04 -16.34
C LEU A 37 1.35 -7.20 -17.45
N HIS A 38 1.71 -7.79 -18.58
CA HIS A 38 0.78 -8.12 -19.66
C HIS A 38 -0.28 -9.11 -19.19
N ALA A 39 0.13 -10.20 -18.55
CA ALA A 39 -0.80 -11.20 -18.03
C ALA A 39 -1.76 -10.61 -16.97
N ARG A 40 -1.26 -9.71 -16.15
CA ARG A 40 -2.09 -9.00 -15.17
C ARG A 40 -3.10 -8.07 -15.84
N LEU A 41 -2.67 -7.31 -16.85
CA LEU A 41 -3.57 -6.45 -17.62
C LEU A 41 -4.68 -7.26 -18.27
N GLN A 42 -4.36 -8.37 -18.91
CA GLN A 42 -5.34 -9.23 -19.58
C GLN A 42 -6.38 -9.77 -18.58
N ARG A 43 -5.93 -10.34 -17.46
CA ARG A 43 -6.85 -10.80 -16.40
C ARG A 43 -7.76 -9.67 -15.92
N ARG A 44 -7.24 -8.46 -15.79
CA ARG A 44 -8.04 -7.32 -15.35
C ARG A 44 -9.08 -6.88 -16.38
N LEU A 45 -8.72 -6.88 -17.66
CA LEU A 45 -9.64 -6.57 -18.75
C LEU A 45 -10.77 -7.61 -18.87
N GLU A 46 -10.41 -8.91 -18.75
CA GLU A 46 -11.41 -9.98 -18.71
C GLU A 46 -12.36 -9.81 -17.51
N GLN A 47 -11.82 -9.56 -16.35
CA GLN A 47 -12.61 -9.31 -15.14
C GLN A 47 -13.56 -8.13 -15.35
N LEU A 48 -13.07 -6.99 -15.84
CA LEU A 48 -13.90 -5.80 -16.11
C LEU A 48 -14.99 -6.08 -17.13
N ASN A 49 -14.69 -6.90 -18.15
CA ASN A 49 -15.68 -7.29 -19.14
C ASN A 49 -16.80 -8.15 -18.51
N LEU A 50 -16.44 -9.12 -17.68
CA LEU A 50 -17.42 -9.92 -16.93
C LEU A 50 -18.26 -9.05 -16.00
N GLU A 51 -17.63 -8.11 -15.29
CA GLU A 51 -18.30 -7.16 -14.40
C GLU A 51 -19.28 -6.25 -15.16
N GLY A 52 -18.91 -5.80 -16.35
CA GLY A 52 -19.81 -5.02 -17.22
C GLY A 52 -21.04 -5.79 -17.67
N GLN A 53 -21.04 -7.13 -17.59
CA GLN A 53 -22.17 -7.99 -17.92
C GLN A 53 -23.08 -8.29 -16.72
N ILE A 54 -22.69 -7.90 -15.50
CA ILE A 54 -23.48 -8.11 -14.29
C ILE A 54 -24.67 -7.15 -14.30
N SER A 55 -25.88 -7.70 -14.38
CA SER A 55 -27.13 -6.97 -14.16
C SER A 55 -27.54 -7.07 -12.69
N ALA A 56 -27.81 -5.94 -12.06
CA ALA A 56 -28.38 -5.93 -10.72
C ALA A 56 -29.78 -6.56 -10.74
N LEU A 57 -29.97 -7.59 -9.95
CA LEU A 57 -31.32 -8.09 -9.67
C LEU A 57 -32.08 -7.09 -8.77
N PRO A 58 -33.42 -7.06 -8.82
CA PRO A 58 -34.20 -6.25 -7.88
C PRO A 58 -33.80 -6.59 -6.44
N PRO A 59 -33.59 -5.58 -5.58
CA PRO A 59 -33.20 -5.83 -4.19
C PRO A 59 -34.31 -6.60 -3.47
N VAL A 60 -33.93 -7.67 -2.75
CA VAL A 60 -34.82 -8.40 -1.87
C VAL A 60 -34.45 -8.07 -0.44
N VAL A 61 -35.37 -7.52 0.33
CA VAL A 61 -35.16 -7.24 1.75
C VAL A 61 -35.23 -8.56 2.52
N LEU A 62 -34.09 -9.05 2.98
CA LEU A 62 -34.00 -10.27 3.79
C LEU A 62 -34.23 -10.03 5.28
N GLY A 63 -34.06 -8.77 5.72
CA GLY A 63 -34.23 -8.36 7.12
C GLY A 63 -33.70 -6.97 7.35
N GLY A 64 -33.79 -6.50 8.58
CA GLY A 64 -33.23 -5.26 9.05
C GLY A 64 -32.32 -5.50 10.24
N LEU A 65 -31.27 -4.68 10.36
CA LEU A 65 -30.42 -4.72 11.55
C LEU A 65 -30.21 -3.28 12.04
N LEU A 66 -30.19 -3.11 13.36
CA LEU A 66 -29.85 -1.84 14.00
C LEU A 66 -28.43 -1.93 14.53
N ILE A 67 -27.54 -1.11 13.99
CA ILE A 67 -26.17 -0.98 14.48
C ILE A 67 -26.12 0.16 15.47
N VAL A 68 -25.84 -0.12 16.74
CA VAL A 68 -25.66 0.88 17.79
C VAL A 68 -24.17 0.97 18.10
N PRO A 69 -23.53 2.16 17.88
CA PRO A 69 -22.14 2.34 18.24
C PRO A 69 -21.91 2.07 19.73
N VAL A 70 -20.82 1.34 20.06
CA VAL A 70 -20.51 0.97 21.46
C VAL A 70 -20.40 2.19 22.36
N GLY A 71 -19.86 3.31 21.88
CA GLY A 71 -19.81 4.57 22.63
C GLY A 71 -21.19 5.19 22.93
N LEU A 72 -22.17 4.99 22.05
CA LEU A 72 -23.55 5.41 22.32
C LEU A 72 -24.20 4.49 23.34
N LEU A 73 -23.98 3.18 23.23
CA LEU A 73 -24.47 2.19 24.18
C LEU A 73 -23.92 2.45 25.58
N ALA A 74 -22.63 2.76 25.70
CA ALA A 74 -22.00 3.12 26.97
C ALA A 74 -22.58 4.40 27.58
N LYS A 75 -22.89 5.40 26.76
CA LYS A 75 -23.60 6.63 27.22
C LYS A 75 -25.02 6.35 27.68
N MET A 76 -25.74 5.47 26.97
CA MET A 76 -27.13 5.14 27.30
C MET A 76 -27.22 4.22 28.55
N SER A 77 -26.26 3.35 28.76
CA SER A 77 -26.21 2.43 29.92
C SER A 77 -25.57 3.04 31.17
N GLY A 78 -25.12 4.29 31.13
CA GLY A 78 -24.48 4.96 32.27
C GLY A 78 -23.15 4.35 32.73
N THR A 79 -22.62 3.37 32.00
CA THR A 79 -21.34 2.72 32.28
C THR A 79 -20.18 3.50 31.65
N GLY A 80 -20.04 4.75 32.02
CA GLY A 80 -19.17 5.74 31.39
C GLY A 80 -17.65 5.47 31.46
N GLN A 81 -17.19 4.28 31.15
CA GLN A 81 -15.85 4.09 30.64
C GLN A 81 -15.93 4.17 29.12
N ALA A 82 -15.50 5.29 28.59
CA ALA A 82 -15.19 5.38 27.17
C ALA A 82 -14.23 4.24 26.86
N ALA A 83 -14.67 3.28 26.02
CA ALA A 83 -13.71 2.43 25.34
C ALA A 83 -12.62 3.35 24.77
N PRO A 84 -11.34 2.98 24.82
CA PRO A 84 -10.30 3.79 24.22
C PRO A 84 -10.78 4.11 22.80
N VAL A 85 -10.97 5.39 22.57
CA VAL A 85 -11.36 5.90 21.25
C VAL A 85 -10.22 5.41 20.37
N SER A 86 -10.51 4.36 19.58
CA SER A 86 -9.68 4.04 18.44
C SER A 86 -9.46 5.37 17.75
N THR A 87 -8.27 5.90 17.83
CA THR A 87 -7.95 7.21 17.30
C THR A 87 -8.46 7.26 15.89
N VAL A 88 -9.53 8.01 15.71
CA VAL A 88 -10.08 8.30 14.40
C VAL A 88 -8.88 8.72 13.57
N ASP A 89 -8.75 8.14 12.40
CA ASP A 89 -7.72 8.49 11.40
C ASP A 89 -7.98 9.95 11.03
N THR A 90 -7.53 10.86 11.87
CA THR A 90 -7.72 12.27 11.65
C THR A 90 -6.73 12.69 10.59
N GLN A 91 -7.13 13.59 9.72
CA GLN A 91 -6.25 14.16 8.70
C GLN A 91 -4.97 14.73 9.33
N GLU A 92 -5.06 15.22 10.55
CA GLU A 92 -3.93 15.72 11.34
C GLU A 92 -2.96 14.59 11.74
N ALA A 93 -3.49 13.46 12.24
CA ALA A 93 -2.66 12.31 12.60
C ALA A 93 -1.96 11.70 11.36
N ALA A 94 -2.65 11.65 10.23
CA ALA A 94 -2.06 11.21 8.97
C ALA A 94 -0.96 12.16 8.49
N ALA A 95 -1.17 13.48 8.57
CA ALA A 95 -0.15 14.47 8.21
C ALA A 95 1.08 14.38 9.11
N ARG A 96 0.87 14.19 10.43
CA ARG A 96 1.95 13.97 11.40
C ARG A 96 2.75 12.70 11.09
N ALA A 97 2.08 11.60 10.79
CA ALA A 97 2.75 10.34 10.41
C ALA A 97 3.62 10.51 9.17
N ARG A 98 3.11 11.20 8.11
CA ARG A 98 3.90 11.49 6.91
C ARG A 98 5.12 12.35 7.20
N ALA A 99 4.98 13.39 8.02
CA ALA A 99 6.10 14.24 8.40
C ALA A 99 7.21 13.43 9.08
N ILE A 100 6.84 12.53 10.01
CA ILE A 100 7.77 11.63 10.70
C ILE A 100 8.53 10.74 9.70
N VAL A 101 7.81 10.11 8.76
CA VAL A 101 8.43 9.22 7.76
C VAL A 101 9.35 10.01 6.82
N MET A 102 8.96 11.22 6.42
CA MET A 102 9.84 12.08 5.62
C MET A 102 11.13 12.44 6.36
N ASP A 103 11.07 12.69 7.67
CA ASP A 103 12.27 12.98 8.47
C ASP A 103 13.15 11.72 8.62
N VAL A 104 12.56 10.55 8.77
CA VAL A 104 13.29 9.27 8.75
C VAL A 104 14.00 9.07 7.41
N GLU A 105 13.31 9.26 6.27
CA GLU A 105 13.92 9.14 4.93
C GLU A 105 15.10 10.12 4.74
N ARG A 106 14.94 11.37 5.18
CA ARG A 106 16.05 12.35 5.16
C ARG A 106 17.23 11.91 6.05
N GLY A 107 16.93 11.37 7.23
CA GLY A 107 17.95 10.82 8.13
C GLY A 107 18.72 9.63 7.55
N LEU A 108 18.09 8.86 6.67
CA LEU A 108 18.70 7.78 5.90
C LEU A 108 19.49 8.28 4.68
N GLY A 109 19.45 9.58 4.39
CA GLY A 109 20.14 10.19 3.26
C GLY A 109 19.36 10.15 1.95
N TYR A 110 18.05 9.90 2.00
CA TYR A 110 17.16 9.91 0.83
C TYR A 110 16.49 11.28 0.64
N GLU A 111 15.88 11.48 -0.53
CA GLU A 111 15.22 12.72 -0.93
C GLU A 111 13.70 12.50 -1.03
N PRO A 112 12.94 12.57 0.09
CA PRO A 112 11.49 12.36 0.07
C PRO A 112 10.72 13.58 -0.43
N VAL A 113 9.67 13.32 -1.21
CA VAL A 113 8.69 14.30 -1.71
C VAL A 113 7.29 13.82 -1.35
N ASP A 114 6.47 14.68 -0.73
CA ASP A 114 5.07 14.40 -0.43
C ASP A 114 4.23 14.41 -1.72
N ARG A 115 3.48 13.33 -1.97
CA ARG A 115 2.62 13.11 -3.15
C ARG A 115 1.15 12.92 -2.79
N VAL A 116 0.76 13.13 -1.56
CA VAL A 116 -0.61 12.84 -1.04
C VAL A 116 -1.71 13.48 -1.87
N THR A 117 -1.47 14.67 -2.43
CA THR A 117 -2.46 15.39 -3.26
C THR A 117 -2.66 14.80 -4.64
N GLU A 118 -1.70 14.03 -5.14
CA GLU A 118 -1.70 13.47 -6.50
C GLU A 118 -2.49 12.15 -6.60
N LYS A 119 -2.84 11.51 -5.46
CA LYS A 119 -3.62 10.27 -5.36
C LYS A 119 -3.09 9.12 -6.23
N VAL A 120 -1.78 8.98 -6.28
CA VAL A 120 -1.08 8.03 -7.15
C VAL A 120 -0.96 6.61 -6.57
N GLY A 121 -1.47 6.36 -5.37
CA GLY A 121 -1.42 5.04 -4.69
C GLY A 121 -0.27 4.89 -3.70
N TYR A 122 0.36 6.00 -3.35
CA TYR A 122 1.35 6.14 -2.27
C TYR A 122 1.40 7.61 -1.82
N ASP A 123 1.92 7.84 -0.63
CA ASP A 123 2.00 9.17 -0.01
C ASP A 123 3.32 9.89 -0.28
N ILE A 124 4.44 9.15 -0.26
CA ILE A 124 5.79 9.72 -0.38
C ILE A 124 6.57 9.04 -1.50
N GLU A 125 7.16 9.85 -2.37
CA GLU A 125 8.17 9.42 -3.33
C GLU A 125 9.55 9.79 -2.81
N SER A 126 10.39 8.80 -2.51
CA SER A 126 11.72 9.03 -1.96
C SER A 126 12.80 8.57 -2.94
N ARG A 127 13.67 9.49 -3.35
CA ARG A 127 14.74 9.20 -4.29
C ARG A 127 15.99 8.71 -3.55
N VAL A 128 16.61 7.66 -4.09
CA VAL A 128 17.92 7.18 -3.64
C VAL A 128 19.02 7.93 -4.40
N PRO A 129 19.79 8.82 -3.75
CA PRO A 129 20.81 9.62 -4.42
C PRO A 129 21.84 8.78 -5.16
N GLY A 130 22.29 9.25 -6.31
CA GLY A 130 23.32 8.60 -7.12
C GLY A 130 22.89 7.34 -7.89
N THR A 131 21.66 6.81 -7.65
CA THR A 131 21.21 5.57 -8.31
C THR A 131 20.05 5.78 -9.28
N GLY A 132 19.32 6.89 -9.14
CA GLY A 132 18.08 7.14 -9.86
C GLY A 132 16.89 6.26 -9.45
N ARG A 133 17.06 5.39 -8.44
CA ARG A 133 15.96 4.56 -7.90
C ARG A 133 15.01 5.42 -7.09
N LEU A 134 13.74 5.06 -7.16
CA LEU A 134 12.66 5.65 -6.37
C LEU A 134 12.10 4.62 -5.40
N ARG A 135 11.74 5.07 -4.22
CA ARG A 135 11.01 4.33 -3.20
C ARG A 135 9.61 4.94 -3.11
N PHE A 136 8.58 4.12 -3.16
CA PHE A 136 7.18 4.55 -3.08
C PHE A 136 6.64 4.13 -1.72
N ILE A 137 6.32 5.10 -0.88
CA ILE A 137 6.02 4.84 0.52
C ILE A 137 4.58 5.25 0.81
N GLU A 138 3.77 4.30 1.20
CA GLU A 138 2.45 4.52 1.79
C GLU A 138 2.60 4.63 3.30
N VAL A 139 1.98 5.63 3.91
CA VAL A 139 2.12 5.93 5.34
C VAL A 139 0.82 5.67 6.09
N LYS A 140 0.87 4.90 7.15
CA LYS A 140 -0.27 4.64 8.03
C LYS A 140 0.11 4.94 9.48
N GLY A 141 -0.56 5.94 10.07
CA GLY A 141 -0.45 6.21 11.51
C GLY A 141 -1.46 5.39 12.31
N ARG A 142 -1.03 4.73 13.37
CA ARG A 142 -1.91 3.95 14.27
C ARG A 142 -1.47 4.10 15.72
N ALA A 143 -2.43 4.08 16.64
CA ALA A 143 -2.13 3.96 18.06
C ALA A 143 -1.59 2.55 18.34
N SER A 144 -0.67 2.46 19.31
CA SER A 144 -0.18 1.17 19.80
C SER A 144 -1.34 0.30 20.30
N GLY A 145 -1.30 -0.98 19.99
CA GLY A 145 -2.37 -1.92 20.33
C GLY A 145 -3.61 -1.86 19.45
N SER A 146 -3.58 -1.13 18.32
CA SER A 146 -4.64 -1.20 17.31
C SER A 146 -4.81 -2.63 16.80
N ALA A 147 -6.06 -3.04 16.55
CA ALA A 147 -6.34 -4.38 16.05
C ALA A 147 -6.08 -4.52 14.54
N THR A 148 -6.40 -3.47 13.77
CA THR A 148 -6.36 -3.54 12.30
C THR A 148 -5.78 -2.27 11.69
N LEU A 149 -5.29 -2.45 10.46
CA LEU A 149 -4.81 -1.38 9.59
C LEU A 149 -5.55 -1.46 8.25
N THR A 150 -6.23 -0.37 7.89
CA THR A 150 -7.00 -0.28 6.65
C THR A 150 -6.12 0.20 5.50
N VAL A 151 -6.16 -0.52 4.39
CA VAL A 151 -5.44 -0.18 3.15
C VAL A 151 -6.41 -0.15 1.99
N THR A 152 -6.33 0.87 1.17
CA THR A 152 -7.21 1.02 0.00
C THR A 152 -6.79 0.08 -1.14
N LYS A 153 -7.74 -0.22 -2.02
CA LYS A 153 -7.48 -1.03 -3.20
C LYS A 153 -6.37 -0.44 -4.08
N ASN A 154 -6.33 0.87 -4.26
CA ASN A 154 -5.30 1.53 -5.08
C ASN A 154 -3.89 1.35 -4.50
N GLU A 155 -3.73 1.49 -3.19
CA GLU A 155 -2.46 1.27 -2.50
C GLU A 155 -1.99 -0.18 -2.66
N ILE A 156 -2.91 -1.15 -2.52
CA ILE A 156 -2.60 -2.57 -2.72
C ILE A 156 -2.18 -2.84 -4.17
N LEU A 157 -2.94 -2.34 -5.15
CA LEU A 157 -2.64 -2.51 -6.56
C LEU A 157 -1.30 -1.87 -6.95
N TYR A 158 -0.99 -0.69 -6.40
CA TYR A 158 0.29 -0.04 -6.63
C TYR A 158 1.46 -0.85 -6.07
N SER A 159 1.32 -1.34 -4.84
CA SER A 159 2.30 -2.23 -4.19
C SER A 159 2.60 -3.48 -5.03
N LEU A 160 1.56 -4.12 -5.57
CA LEU A 160 1.72 -5.30 -6.42
C LEU A 160 2.36 -4.99 -7.77
N ASN A 161 2.26 -3.74 -8.25
CA ASN A 161 2.97 -3.27 -9.46
C ASN A 161 4.44 -2.95 -9.21
N LYS A 162 4.81 -2.56 -7.99
CA LYS A 162 6.16 -2.11 -7.61
C LYS A 162 6.67 -2.85 -6.36
N PRO A 163 6.66 -4.19 -6.33
CA PRO A 163 6.91 -4.95 -5.10
C PRO A 163 8.28 -4.70 -4.48
N GLU A 164 9.29 -4.38 -5.29
CA GLU A 164 10.66 -4.16 -4.82
C GLU A 164 10.91 -2.73 -4.31
N ASP A 165 10.12 -1.78 -4.80
CA ASP A 165 10.32 -0.36 -4.51
C ASP A 165 9.22 0.22 -3.61
N TYR A 166 8.15 -0.56 -3.33
CA TYR A 166 7.05 -0.14 -2.47
C TYR A 166 7.28 -0.53 -1.01
N ILE A 167 6.98 0.42 -0.13
CA ILE A 167 7.10 0.28 1.33
C ILE A 167 5.79 0.72 1.97
N LEU A 168 5.24 -0.10 2.84
CA LEU A 168 4.21 0.33 3.77
C LEU A 168 4.90 0.78 5.07
N ALA A 169 4.91 2.08 5.31
CA ALA A 169 5.44 2.68 6.52
C ALA A 169 4.34 2.80 7.58
N ILE A 170 4.52 2.14 8.71
CA ILE A 170 3.61 2.19 9.84
C ILE A 170 4.24 3.05 10.93
N VAL A 171 3.57 4.15 11.29
CA VAL A 171 3.93 4.97 12.42
C VAL A 171 3.05 4.58 13.60
N GLU A 172 3.62 3.85 14.55
CA GLU A 172 2.96 3.44 15.77
C GLU A 172 3.10 4.53 16.82
N PHE A 173 2.01 5.18 17.19
CA PHE A 173 1.97 6.15 18.28
C PHE A 173 1.77 5.42 19.61
N VAL A 174 2.77 5.50 20.50
CA VAL A 174 2.78 4.75 21.75
C VAL A 174 2.11 5.55 22.87
N ASP A 175 2.59 6.75 23.14
CA ASP A 175 2.02 7.66 24.13
C ASP A 175 2.54 9.09 23.89
N GLY A 176 1.66 10.09 23.96
CA GLY A 176 2.01 11.47 23.72
C GLY A 176 2.74 11.70 22.40
N ASP A 177 4.00 12.12 22.46
CA ASP A 177 4.86 12.35 21.30
C ASP A 177 5.72 11.14 20.91
N GLN A 178 5.69 10.06 21.72
CA GLN A 178 6.47 8.88 21.43
C GLN A 178 5.87 8.06 20.28
N HIS A 179 6.72 7.69 19.34
CA HIS A 179 6.34 6.89 18.20
C HIS A 179 7.44 5.91 17.78
N ARG A 180 7.06 4.88 17.06
CA ARG A 180 7.98 3.94 16.40
C ARG A 180 7.63 3.89 14.92
N VAL A 181 8.63 3.78 14.07
CA VAL A 181 8.44 3.67 12.63
C VAL A 181 8.85 2.28 12.18
N HIS A 182 7.95 1.62 11.45
CA HIS A 182 8.13 0.27 10.96
C HIS A 182 7.95 0.25 9.45
N TYR A 183 8.86 -0.42 8.72
CA TYR A 183 8.76 -0.58 7.27
C TYR A 183 8.39 -2.01 6.93
N VAL A 184 7.31 -2.20 6.17
CA VAL A 184 6.90 -3.50 5.64
C VAL A 184 7.15 -3.50 4.13
N ARG A 185 8.11 -4.30 3.70
CA ARG A 185 8.39 -4.52 2.28
C ARG A 185 7.50 -5.63 1.74
N THR A 186 7.11 -5.52 0.47
CA THR A 186 6.18 -6.46 -0.18
C THR A 186 4.97 -6.77 0.72
N PRO A 187 4.23 -5.72 1.17
CA PRO A 187 3.21 -5.88 2.21
C PRO A 187 2.04 -6.77 1.77
N PHE A 188 1.72 -6.79 0.47
CA PHE A 188 0.55 -7.48 -0.06
C PHE A 188 0.93 -8.53 -1.09
N GLN A 189 0.22 -9.68 -1.08
CA GLN A 189 0.53 -10.85 -1.90
C GLN A 189 -0.47 -11.07 -3.04
N ARG A 190 -1.67 -10.51 -2.92
CA ARG A 190 -2.76 -10.73 -3.87
C ARG A 190 -3.60 -9.48 -4.06
N GLU A 191 -4.26 -9.41 -5.21
CA GLU A 191 -5.25 -8.37 -5.48
C GLU A 191 -6.49 -8.55 -4.60
N PRO A 192 -7.10 -7.46 -4.11
CA PRO A 192 -8.39 -7.51 -3.46
C PRO A 192 -9.48 -7.93 -4.45
N ASP A 193 -10.52 -8.56 -3.94
CA ASP A 193 -11.70 -8.91 -4.74
C ASP A 193 -12.32 -7.66 -5.37
N PHE A 194 -13.08 -7.88 -6.45
CA PHE A 194 -13.57 -6.80 -7.30
C PHE A 194 -14.33 -5.70 -6.54
N GLY A 195 -15.35 -6.03 -5.81
CA GLY A 195 -16.22 -5.07 -5.11
C GLY A 195 -15.60 -4.41 -3.87
N VAL A 196 -14.36 -4.77 -3.53
CA VAL A 196 -13.68 -4.28 -2.34
C VAL A 196 -12.97 -2.97 -2.64
N THR A 197 -13.26 -1.94 -1.86
CA THR A 197 -12.59 -0.62 -1.96
C THR A 197 -11.40 -0.50 -1.02
N SER A 198 -11.41 -1.24 0.10
CA SER A 198 -10.33 -1.30 1.08
C SER A 198 -10.32 -2.65 1.80
N VAL A 199 -9.18 -3.03 2.35
CA VAL A 199 -8.98 -4.26 3.12
C VAL A 199 -8.43 -3.90 4.50
N ASN A 200 -8.96 -4.56 5.53
CA ASN A 200 -8.42 -4.49 6.88
C ASN A 200 -7.44 -5.64 7.09
N TYR A 201 -6.19 -5.31 7.35
CA TYR A 201 -5.13 -6.25 7.70
C TYR A 201 -4.98 -6.32 9.21
N ASP A 202 -4.61 -7.47 9.72
CA ASP A 202 -4.23 -7.62 11.13
C ASP A 202 -2.96 -6.79 11.40
N PHE A 203 -3.03 -5.93 12.42
CA PHE A 203 -1.95 -5.00 12.73
C PHE A 203 -0.72 -5.74 13.27
N ALA A 204 -0.92 -6.75 14.12
CA ALA A 204 0.16 -7.51 14.71
C ALA A 204 0.90 -8.37 13.66
N GLU A 205 0.17 -8.95 12.70
CA GLU A 205 0.77 -9.70 11.58
C GLU A 205 1.64 -8.79 10.69
N LEU A 206 1.22 -7.54 10.45
CA LEU A 206 2.02 -6.59 9.69
C LEU A 206 3.28 -6.21 10.47
N LEU A 207 3.17 -5.92 11.75
CA LEU A 207 4.32 -5.59 12.60
C LEU A 207 5.32 -6.76 12.72
N ALA A 208 4.83 -8.00 12.76
CA ALA A 208 5.70 -9.19 12.81
C ALA A 208 6.59 -9.36 11.57
N ARG A 209 6.20 -8.75 10.44
CA ARG A 209 6.95 -8.75 9.17
C ARG A 209 7.69 -7.45 8.91
N ALA A 210 7.58 -6.50 9.82
CA ALA A 210 8.18 -5.19 9.67
C ALA A 210 9.68 -5.21 10.00
N GLU A 211 10.39 -4.31 9.38
CA GLU A 211 11.82 -4.05 9.62
C GLU A 211 11.99 -2.62 10.12
N GLU A 212 13.12 -2.34 10.75
CA GLU A 212 13.52 -0.97 11.02
C GLU A 212 13.77 -0.22 9.69
N PRO A 213 13.49 1.10 9.64
CA PRO A 213 13.78 1.92 8.47
C PRO A 213 15.24 1.85 8.04
N ARG A 214 15.46 1.52 6.74
CA ARG A 214 16.79 1.43 6.14
C ARG A 214 16.78 1.69 4.64
#